data_c35019144b4ba2611830e5953966381d
#
_entry.id   c35019144b4ba2611830e5953966381d
#
_cell.length_a   1.000
_cell.length_b   1.000
_cell.length_c   1.000
_cell.angle_alpha   90.00
_cell.angle_beta   90.00
_cell.angle_gamma   90.00
#
_symmetry.space_group_name_H-M   'P 1'
#
loop_
_entity.id
_entity.type
_entity.pdbx_description
1 polymer ?
#
loop_
_entity_poly.entity_id
_entity_poly.type
_entity_poly.pdbx_seq_one_letter_code
_entity_poly.pdbx_strand_id
1 'polypeptide(L)'
;ENYSQWYNELVVKADLAEQSAVRGCMVIKPYGYAIWEKMQRQLDDMFKETGHVNAYFPLLIPKSFLSREAEHVEGFAKECAVVTHYRLKNAEDGSGVVVDPAAKLEEELIIRPTSETIIWNTYKNWIQSYRDLPILCNQWANVFRWEMRTRLFLRTAEFLWQEGHTAHATREEAEEEAIRMLNVYGEFAE
;
A
#
# COMPACT_ATOMS: atom_id res chain seq x y z
N GLU A 1 23.61 -23.85 -9.92
CA GLU A 1 22.37 -23.35 -10.56
C GLU A 1 22.12 -21.91 -10.12
N ASN A 2 21.74 -21.05 -11.10
CA ASN A 2 21.47 -19.64 -10.81
C ASN A 2 20.02 -19.50 -10.33
N TYR A 3 19.80 -19.41 -9.03
CA TYR A 3 18.49 -19.27 -8.40
C TYR A 3 17.68 -18.07 -8.96
N SER A 4 18.34 -16.94 -9.18
CA SER A 4 17.67 -15.74 -9.71
C SER A 4 17.16 -15.95 -11.13
N GLN A 5 17.90 -16.63 -11.97
CA GLN A 5 17.49 -16.97 -13.33
C GLN A 5 16.32 -17.96 -13.29
N TRP A 6 16.45 -19.02 -12.50
CA TRP A 6 15.36 -20.01 -12.31
C TRP A 6 14.06 -19.35 -11.87
N TYR A 7 14.14 -18.47 -10.88
CA TYR A 7 12.95 -17.77 -10.38
C TYR A 7 12.26 -16.92 -11.47
N ASN A 8 13.03 -16.11 -12.20
CA ASN A 8 12.47 -15.27 -13.26
C ASN A 8 11.85 -16.12 -14.38
N GLU A 9 12.51 -17.20 -14.78
CA GLU A 9 11.99 -18.13 -15.78
C GLU A 9 10.69 -18.81 -15.29
N LEU A 10 10.64 -19.19 -14.01
CA LEU A 10 9.47 -19.81 -13.43
C LEU A 10 8.25 -18.87 -13.48
N VAL A 11 8.41 -17.62 -13.06
CA VAL A 11 7.32 -16.63 -13.08
C VAL A 11 6.77 -16.43 -14.50
N VAL A 12 7.65 -16.33 -15.50
CA VAL A 12 7.24 -16.15 -16.90
C VAL A 12 6.60 -17.43 -17.46
N LYS A 13 7.22 -18.60 -17.26
CA LYS A 13 6.73 -19.88 -17.79
C LYS A 13 5.41 -20.32 -17.14
N ALA A 14 5.22 -19.99 -15.87
CA ALA A 14 3.97 -20.25 -15.16
C ALA A 14 2.87 -19.21 -15.42
N ASP A 15 3.16 -18.21 -16.25
CA ASP A 15 2.21 -17.18 -16.66
C ASP A 15 1.66 -16.35 -15.47
N LEU A 16 2.53 -16.04 -14.49
CA LEU A 16 2.13 -15.38 -13.25
C LEU A 16 2.13 -13.85 -13.36
N ALA A 17 3.13 -13.28 -14.02
CA ALA A 17 3.31 -11.83 -14.16
C ALA A 17 4.17 -11.48 -15.38
N GLU A 18 4.04 -10.25 -15.83
CA GLU A 18 4.86 -9.67 -16.90
C GLU A 18 5.14 -8.18 -16.61
N GLN A 19 6.17 -7.66 -17.26
CA GLN A 19 6.50 -6.23 -17.17
C GLN A 19 5.42 -5.39 -17.83
N SER A 20 5.09 -4.25 -17.22
CA SER A 20 4.25 -3.23 -17.85
C SER A 20 5.09 -2.20 -18.62
N ALA A 21 4.40 -1.23 -19.21
CA ALA A 21 5.06 -0.09 -19.86
C ALA A 21 5.83 0.81 -18.84
N VAL A 22 5.51 0.71 -17.56
CA VAL A 22 6.18 1.46 -16.50
C VAL A 22 7.17 0.54 -15.78
N ARG A 23 8.44 0.92 -15.80
CA ARG A 23 9.49 0.12 -15.17
C ARG A 23 9.20 -0.08 -13.66
N GLY A 24 9.28 -1.32 -13.24
CA GLY A 24 9.05 -1.71 -11.84
C GLY A 24 7.58 -1.92 -11.47
N CYS A 25 6.64 -1.49 -12.32
CA CYS A 25 5.24 -1.83 -12.22
C CYS A 25 4.93 -3.00 -13.14
N MET A 26 4.28 -4.03 -12.65
CA MET A 26 4.02 -5.21 -13.46
C MET A 26 2.54 -5.55 -13.53
N VAL A 27 2.21 -6.25 -14.62
CA VAL A 27 0.91 -6.89 -14.76
C VAL A 27 0.96 -8.21 -13.99
N ILE A 28 0.11 -8.37 -12.99
CA ILE A 28 -0.14 -9.65 -12.36
C ILE A 28 -1.17 -10.36 -13.21
N LYS A 29 -0.77 -11.44 -13.87
CA LYS A 29 -1.62 -12.18 -14.82
C LYS A 29 -2.65 -13.04 -14.07
N PRO A 30 -3.68 -13.56 -14.74
CA PRO A 30 -4.78 -14.27 -14.07
C PRO A 30 -4.36 -15.40 -13.13
N TYR A 31 -3.35 -16.20 -13.48
CA TYR A 31 -2.86 -17.25 -12.59
C TYR A 31 -2.16 -16.71 -11.34
N GLY A 32 -1.34 -15.67 -11.51
CA GLY A 32 -0.69 -14.99 -10.38
C GLY A 32 -1.71 -14.29 -9.49
N TYR A 33 -2.70 -13.64 -10.09
CA TYR A 33 -3.75 -12.97 -9.34
C TYR A 33 -4.66 -13.96 -8.59
N ALA A 34 -4.92 -15.13 -9.16
CA ALA A 34 -5.68 -16.19 -8.48
C ALA A 34 -4.98 -16.70 -7.20
N ILE A 35 -3.65 -16.70 -7.17
CA ILE A 35 -2.89 -16.99 -5.94
C ILE A 35 -3.17 -15.90 -4.90
N TRP A 36 -3.06 -14.63 -5.30
CA TRP A 36 -3.36 -13.50 -4.45
C TRP A 36 -4.79 -13.54 -3.89
N GLU A 37 -5.79 -13.78 -4.73
CA GLU A 37 -7.20 -13.86 -4.30
C GLU A 37 -7.45 -14.93 -3.24
N LYS A 38 -6.79 -16.08 -3.38
CA LYS A 38 -6.92 -17.18 -2.40
C LYS A 38 -6.26 -16.80 -1.06
N MET A 39 -5.06 -16.24 -1.11
CA MET A 39 -4.35 -15.76 0.09
C MET A 39 -5.15 -14.64 0.77
N GLN A 40 -5.63 -13.67 0.00
CA GLN A 40 -6.44 -12.57 0.51
C GLN A 40 -7.70 -13.07 1.21
N ARG A 41 -8.44 -13.97 0.58
CA ARG A 41 -9.68 -14.51 1.15
C ARG A 41 -9.43 -15.23 2.46
N GLN A 42 -8.47 -16.13 2.50
CA GLN A 42 -8.14 -16.89 3.70
C GLN A 42 -7.71 -15.95 4.84
N LEU A 43 -6.81 -15.02 4.56
CA LEU A 43 -6.31 -14.10 5.55
C LEU A 43 -7.37 -13.10 6.03
N ASP A 44 -8.24 -12.64 5.12
CA ASP A 44 -9.36 -11.76 5.45
C ASP A 44 -10.36 -12.42 6.40
N ASP A 45 -10.68 -13.70 6.17
CA ASP A 45 -11.54 -14.48 7.05
C ASP A 45 -10.91 -14.61 8.45
N MET A 46 -9.61 -14.92 8.54
CA MET A 46 -8.87 -15.01 9.81
C MET A 46 -8.86 -13.67 10.58
N PHE A 47 -8.68 -12.53 9.87
CA PHE A 47 -8.77 -11.22 10.51
C PHE A 47 -10.17 -10.92 11.05
N LYS A 48 -11.21 -11.29 10.32
CA LYS A 48 -12.61 -11.11 10.77
C LYS A 48 -12.94 -11.98 11.98
N GLU A 49 -12.40 -13.18 12.06
CA GLU A 49 -12.55 -14.06 13.24
C GLU A 49 -11.93 -13.43 14.50
N THR A 50 -10.91 -12.61 14.37
CA THR A 50 -10.32 -11.84 15.49
C THR A 50 -11.00 -10.50 15.75
N GLY A 51 -12.12 -10.20 15.08
CA GLY A 51 -12.92 -9.00 15.30
C GLY A 51 -12.52 -7.79 14.46
N HIS A 52 -11.58 -7.95 13.53
CA HIS A 52 -11.19 -6.86 12.63
C HIS A 52 -12.24 -6.63 11.56
N VAL A 53 -12.37 -5.37 11.14
CA VAL A 53 -13.26 -4.94 10.04
C VAL A 53 -12.45 -4.23 8.98
N ASN A 54 -12.89 -4.36 7.73
CA ASN A 54 -12.23 -3.69 6.62
C ASN A 54 -12.73 -2.25 6.48
N ALA A 55 -11.80 -1.34 6.21
CA ALA A 55 -12.06 0.02 5.81
C ALA A 55 -11.22 0.37 4.58
N TYR A 56 -11.53 1.49 3.92
CA TYR A 56 -10.75 2.00 2.81
C TYR A 56 -10.38 3.46 3.06
N PHE A 57 -9.11 3.78 2.92
CA PHE A 57 -8.56 5.12 3.07
C PHE A 57 -8.01 5.61 1.73
N PRO A 58 -8.02 6.93 1.48
CA PRO A 58 -7.65 7.49 0.19
C PRO A 58 -6.22 7.18 -0.26
N LEU A 59 -6.05 7.04 -1.57
CA LEU A 59 -4.77 6.83 -2.23
C LEU A 59 -3.83 8.04 -2.07
N LEU A 60 -4.38 9.25 -2.14
CA LEU A 60 -3.61 10.50 -2.14
C LEU A 60 -3.49 11.05 -0.73
N ILE A 61 -2.26 11.38 -0.35
CA ILE A 61 -1.92 11.93 0.96
C ILE A 61 -1.35 13.35 0.74
N PRO A 62 -1.82 14.37 1.47
CA PRO A 62 -1.20 15.69 1.44
C PRO A 62 0.28 15.62 1.85
N LYS A 63 1.17 16.25 1.10
CA LYS A 63 2.60 16.26 1.42
C LYS A 63 2.91 16.78 2.83
N SER A 64 2.09 17.72 3.31
CA SER A 64 2.20 18.26 4.67
C SER A 64 2.06 17.21 5.77
N PHE A 65 1.31 16.11 5.53
CA PHE A 65 1.18 15.02 6.50
C PHE A 65 2.50 14.30 6.71
N LEU A 66 3.23 14.01 5.64
CA LEU A 66 4.54 13.38 5.72
C LEU A 66 5.60 14.30 6.32
N SER A 67 5.51 15.60 6.08
CA SER A 67 6.47 16.58 6.62
C SER A 67 6.41 16.71 8.15
N ARG A 68 5.25 16.47 8.75
CA ARG A 68 5.07 16.49 10.21
C ARG A 68 5.67 15.26 10.90
N GLU A 69 5.85 14.18 10.18
CA GLU A 69 6.35 12.91 10.67
C GLU A 69 7.74 12.56 10.13
N ALA A 70 8.40 13.51 9.47
CA ALA A 70 9.68 13.31 8.78
C ALA A 70 10.78 12.72 9.67
N GLU A 71 10.71 12.93 10.98
CA GLU A 71 11.62 12.31 11.96
C GLU A 71 11.35 10.79 12.13
N HIS A 72 10.12 10.33 11.84
CA HIS A 72 9.72 8.92 11.97
C HIS A 72 9.70 8.15 10.63
N VAL A 73 9.73 8.86 9.49
CA VAL A 73 9.55 8.29 8.13
C VAL A 73 10.87 8.30 7.33
N GLU A 74 12.01 8.22 7.99
CA GLU A 74 13.34 8.30 7.33
C GLU A 74 13.57 7.29 6.18
N GLY A 75 12.82 6.19 6.13
CA GLY A 75 12.98 5.14 5.12
C GLY A 75 12.06 5.24 3.90
N PHE A 76 10.81 5.69 4.07
CA PHE A 76 9.76 5.56 3.03
C PHE A 76 9.43 6.86 2.31
N ALA A 77 9.65 8.01 2.94
CA ALA A 77 9.23 9.31 2.40
C ALA A 77 10.06 9.77 1.19
N LYS A 78 11.24 9.21 0.99
CA LYS A 78 12.16 9.62 -0.08
C LYS A 78 11.87 8.95 -1.43
N GLU A 79 11.16 7.84 -1.44
CA GLU A 79 10.92 7.01 -2.63
C GLU A 79 9.42 6.89 -2.95
N CYS A 80 8.71 8.01 -2.95
CA CYS A 80 7.28 8.09 -3.25
C CYS A 80 7.01 8.79 -4.58
N ALA A 81 5.86 8.50 -5.20
CA ALA A 81 5.37 9.22 -6.36
C ALA A 81 4.62 10.49 -5.91
N VAL A 82 4.95 11.60 -6.52
CA VAL A 82 4.41 12.92 -6.18
C VAL A 82 3.50 13.40 -7.31
N VAL A 83 2.27 13.79 -6.97
CA VAL A 83 1.31 14.39 -7.90
C VAL A 83 1.36 15.90 -7.73
N THR A 84 1.72 16.59 -8.81
CA THR A 84 1.95 18.05 -8.82
C THR A 84 0.88 18.83 -9.57
N HIS A 85 0.17 18.19 -10.51
CA HIS A 85 -0.82 18.80 -11.37
C HIS A 85 -2.05 17.89 -11.51
N TYR A 86 -3.22 18.51 -11.78
CA TYR A 86 -4.48 17.80 -11.90
C TYR A 86 -5.04 17.71 -13.34
N ARG A 87 -4.33 18.26 -14.35
CA ARG A 87 -4.83 18.29 -15.73
C ARG A 87 -3.72 18.23 -16.75
N LEU A 88 -4.04 17.60 -17.88
CA LEU A 88 -3.26 17.67 -19.11
C LEU A 88 -3.93 18.63 -20.10
N LYS A 89 -3.15 19.17 -21.04
CA LYS A 89 -3.63 19.93 -22.19
C LYS A 89 -2.97 19.43 -23.47
N ASN A 90 -3.55 19.75 -24.62
CA ASN A 90 -2.90 19.50 -25.89
C ASN A 90 -1.63 20.34 -26.03
N ALA A 91 -0.57 19.74 -26.55
CA ALA A 91 0.65 20.46 -26.90
C ALA A 91 0.38 21.42 -28.07
N GLU A 92 0.99 22.60 -28.05
CA GLU A 92 0.80 23.63 -29.10
C GLU A 92 1.35 23.19 -30.46
N ASP A 93 2.37 22.34 -30.45
CA ASP A 93 3.02 21.77 -31.63
C ASP A 93 2.30 20.52 -32.20
N GLY A 94 1.19 20.10 -31.60
CA GLY A 94 0.44 18.90 -31.97
C GLY A 94 1.11 17.57 -31.61
N SER A 95 2.17 17.57 -30.81
CA SER A 95 2.91 16.36 -30.43
C SER A 95 2.17 15.44 -29.45
N GLY A 96 0.96 15.81 -29.00
CA GLY A 96 0.14 15.03 -28.08
C GLY A 96 -0.32 15.84 -26.87
N VAL A 97 -0.19 15.26 -25.66
CA VAL A 97 -0.61 15.91 -24.41
C VAL A 97 0.60 16.26 -23.55
N VAL A 98 0.50 17.40 -22.88
CA VAL A 98 1.49 17.87 -21.91
C VAL A 98 0.81 18.23 -20.60
N VAL A 99 1.58 18.28 -19.53
CA VAL A 99 1.08 18.78 -18.24
C VAL A 99 0.69 20.25 -18.40
N ASP A 100 -0.52 20.61 -17.99
CA ASP A 100 -0.98 22.00 -18.01
C ASP A 100 -0.35 22.77 -16.84
N PRO A 101 0.53 23.77 -17.11
CA PRO A 101 1.15 24.55 -16.03
C PRO A 101 0.14 25.32 -15.17
N ALA A 102 -1.03 25.67 -15.72
CA ALA A 102 -2.10 26.36 -15.00
C ALA A 102 -2.85 25.46 -14.03
N ALA A 103 -2.67 24.12 -14.14
CA ALA A 103 -3.32 23.13 -13.29
C ALA A 103 -2.41 22.63 -12.16
N LYS A 104 -1.40 23.39 -11.76
CA LYS A 104 -0.54 23.07 -10.62
C LYS A 104 -1.37 23.04 -9.33
N LEU A 105 -1.19 21.99 -8.53
CA LEU A 105 -1.81 21.87 -7.21
C LEU A 105 -1.21 22.92 -6.26
N GLU A 106 -2.04 23.50 -5.41
CA GLU A 106 -1.58 24.37 -4.33
C GLU A 106 -0.69 23.61 -3.33
N GLU A 107 -1.08 22.38 -3.00
CA GLU A 107 -0.28 21.45 -2.23
C GLU A 107 -0.05 20.17 -3.05
N GLU A 108 1.19 19.74 -3.14
CA GLU A 108 1.56 18.47 -3.76
C GLU A 108 0.99 17.29 -2.97
N LEU A 109 0.54 16.27 -3.68
CA LEU A 109 0.00 15.05 -3.11
C LEU A 109 0.96 13.90 -3.33
N ILE A 110 0.94 12.96 -2.39
CA ILE A 110 1.76 11.75 -2.44
C ILE A 110 0.85 10.57 -2.72
N ILE A 111 1.22 9.73 -3.68
CA ILE A 111 0.62 8.41 -3.82
C ILE A 111 1.15 7.57 -2.64
N ARG A 112 0.25 7.06 -1.81
CA ARG A 112 0.60 6.39 -0.55
C ARG A 112 1.70 5.34 -0.70
N PRO A 113 2.85 5.53 -0.04
CA PRO A 113 3.83 4.46 0.14
C PRO A 113 3.48 3.56 1.33
N THR A 114 2.65 4.07 2.21
CA THR A 114 2.01 3.48 3.39
C THR A 114 0.93 4.44 3.88
N SER A 115 0.00 4.02 4.73
CA SER A 115 -1.20 4.81 5.02
C SER A 115 -1.30 5.33 6.46
N GLU A 116 -0.29 5.17 7.30
CA GLU A 116 -0.32 5.56 8.72
C GLU A 116 -0.81 7.00 8.91
N THR A 117 -0.24 7.94 8.16
CA THR A 117 -0.51 9.38 8.36
C THR A 117 -1.97 9.73 8.12
N ILE A 118 -2.57 9.21 7.06
CA ILE A 118 -3.97 9.48 6.73
C ILE A 118 -4.93 8.70 7.62
N ILE A 119 -4.59 7.47 7.99
CA ILE A 119 -5.39 6.64 8.89
C ILE A 119 -5.44 7.26 10.28
N TRP A 120 -4.30 7.62 10.85
CA TRP A 120 -4.26 8.24 12.18
C TRP A 120 -4.91 9.62 12.20
N ASN A 121 -4.81 10.39 11.14
CA ASN A 121 -5.54 11.65 11.02
C ASN A 121 -7.07 11.41 11.02
N THR A 122 -7.52 10.31 10.44
CA THR A 122 -8.93 9.91 10.48
C THR A 122 -9.34 9.43 11.87
N TYR A 123 -8.53 8.61 12.53
CA TYR A 123 -8.82 8.09 13.86
C TYR A 123 -8.94 9.19 14.93
N LYS A 124 -8.20 10.29 14.79
CA LYS A 124 -8.37 11.46 15.65
C LYS A 124 -9.82 11.98 15.68
N ASN A 125 -10.53 11.84 14.56
CA ASN A 125 -11.93 12.25 14.46
C ASN A 125 -12.89 11.16 14.93
N TRP A 126 -12.52 9.89 14.78
CA TRP A 126 -13.37 8.76 15.20
C TRP A 126 -13.34 8.54 16.71
N ILE A 127 -12.17 8.77 17.34
CA ILE A 127 -12.01 8.59 18.79
C ILE A 127 -12.46 9.85 19.52
N GLN A 128 -13.65 9.83 20.10
CA GLN A 128 -14.21 10.90 20.91
C GLN A 128 -14.15 10.56 22.41
N SER A 129 -14.12 9.28 22.74
CA SER A 129 -13.99 8.78 24.12
C SER A 129 -13.34 7.40 24.13
N TYR A 130 -13.00 6.92 25.35
CA TYR A 130 -12.45 5.56 25.54
C TYR A 130 -13.42 4.45 25.08
N ARG A 131 -14.71 4.78 24.94
CA ARG A 131 -15.73 3.83 24.47
C ARG A 131 -15.64 3.52 22.99
N ASP A 132 -14.91 4.34 22.24
CA ASP A 132 -14.67 4.14 20.82
C ASP A 132 -13.48 3.21 20.57
N LEU A 133 -12.82 2.75 21.64
CA LEU A 133 -11.69 1.84 21.60
C LEU A 133 -12.09 0.41 22.03
N PRO A 134 -11.43 -0.62 21.51
CA PRO A 134 -10.39 -0.56 20.50
C PRO A 134 -10.96 -0.29 19.09
N ILE A 135 -10.16 0.33 18.21
CA ILE A 135 -10.39 0.34 16.77
C ILE A 135 -9.57 -0.79 16.17
N LEU A 136 -10.21 -1.72 15.47
CA LEU A 136 -9.57 -2.87 14.82
C LEU A 136 -9.91 -2.84 13.33
N CYS A 137 -9.19 -2.01 12.57
CA CYS A 137 -9.39 -1.88 11.13
C CYS A 137 -8.25 -2.50 10.33
N ASN A 138 -8.62 -3.12 9.22
CA ASN A 138 -7.73 -3.58 8.18
C ASN A 138 -8.07 -2.89 6.86
N GLN A 139 -7.07 -2.65 6.03
CA GLN A 139 -7.24 -2.16 4.68
C GLN A 139 -6.53 -3.09 3.70
N TRP A 140 -7.25 -3.55 2.69
CA TRP A 140 -6.69 -4.15 1.49
C TRP A 140 -6.49 -3.05 0.46
N ALA A 141 -5.27 -2.86 0.00
CA ALA A 141 -4.94 -1.73 -0.86
C ALA A 141 -3.67 -1.98 -1.68
N ASN A 142 -3.44 -1.12 -2.66
CA ASN A 142 -2.15 -0.96 -3.29
C ASN A 142 -1.36 0.16 -2.61
N VAL A 143 -0.04 0.06 -2.70
CA VAL A 143 0.90 1.12 -2.35
C VAL A 143 1.94 1.28 -3.45
N PHE A 144 2.61 2.41 -3.47
CA PHE A 144 3.63 2.70 -4.46
C PHE A 144 4.91 3.20 -3.79
N ARG A 145 6.03 2.52 -4.10
CA ARG A 145 7.38 2.89 -3.63
C ARG A 145 8.34 2.77 -4.80
N TRP A 146 9.08 3.81 -5.13
CA TRP A 146 10.11 3.75 -6.18
C TRP A 146 11.22 2.77 -5.79
N GLU A 147 10.97 1.48 -5.99
CA GLU A 147 11.93 0.42 -5.70
C GLU A 147 13.02 0.35 -6.77
N MET A 148 14.26 0.53 -6.35
CA MET A 148 15.41 0.50 -7.25
C MET A 148 15.78 -0.92 -7.69
N ARG A 149 15.47 -1.92 -6.89
CA ARG A 149 15.80 -3.34 -7.13
C ARG A 149 14.51 -4.17 -7.19
N THR A 150 13.81 -4.06 -8.29
CA THR A 150 12.58 -4.83 -8.52
C THR A 150 12.88 -6.29 -8.84
N ARG A 151 11.96 -7.17 -8.46
CA ARG A 151 11.94 -8.58 -8.85
C ARG A 151 10.54 -8.93 -9.32
N LEU A 152 10.43 -9.49 -10.51
CA LEU A 152 9.16 -9.84 -11.12
C LEU A 152 8.28 -10.62 -10.15
N PHE A 153 7.02 -10.24 -10.03
CA PHE A 153 5.98 -10.82 -9.17
C PHE A 153 6.10 -10.50 -7.66
N LEU A 154 7.26 -10.64 -7.03
CA LEU A 154 7.38 -10.52 -5.56
C LEU A 154 7.87 -9.15 -5.06
N ARG A 155 8.63 -8.40 -5.85
CA ARG A 155 9.17 -7.10 -5.42
C ARG A 155 9.06 -6.06 -6.51
N THR A 156 8.03 -5.25 -6.42
CA THR A 156 7.60 -4.31 -7.45
C THR A 156 7.44 -2.92 -6.87
N ALA A 157 7.46 -1.90 -7.72
CA ALA A 157 7.26 -0.52 -7.28
C ALA A 157 5.82 -0.29 -6.80
N GLU A 158 4.84 -0.81 -7.55
CA GLU A 158 3.46 -0.92 -7.08
C GLU A 158 3.18 -2.34 -6.65
N PHE A 159 2.56 -2.53 -5.49
CA PHE A 159 2.17 -3.84 -5.00
C PHE A 159 0.89 -3.81 -4.18
N LEU A 160 0.23 -4.95 -4.13
CA LEU A 160 -0.94 -5.19 -3.30
C LEU A 160 -0.49 -5.69 -1.93
N TRP A 161 -1.16 -5.25 -0.90
CA TRP A 161 -0.94 -5.70 0.47
C TRP A 161 -2.18 -5.56 1.33
N GLN A 162 -2.06 -5.95 2.56
CA GLN A 162 -2.95 -5.52 3.62
C GLN A 162 -2.17 -4.72 4.68
N GLU A 163 -2.84 -3.83 5.33
CA GLU A 163 -2.33 -3.08 6.47
C GLU A 163 -3.41 -3.00 7.56
N GLY A 164 -3.10 -3.58 8.70
CA GLY A 164 -3.94 -3.46 9.89
C GLY A 164 -3.49 -2.28 10.73
N HIS A 165 -4.43 -1.40 11.08
CA HIS A 165 -4.18 -0.26 11.94
C HIS A 165 -5.16 -0.31 13.10
N THR A 166 -4.64 -0.50 14.31
CA THR A 166 -5.45 -0.66 15.51
C THR A 166 -5.13 0.43 16.52
N ALA A 167 -6.13 0.83 17.30
CA ALA A 167 -5.97 1.78 18.37
C ALA A 167 -6.55 1.20 19.66
N HIS A 168 -5.81 1.32 20.75
CA HIS A 168 -6.11 0.71 22.06
C HIS A 168 -6.07 1.73 23.19
N ALA A 169 -6.72 1.43 24.29
CA ALA A 169 -6.71 2.30 25.46
C ALA A 169 -5.40 2.20 26.24
N THR A 170 -4.74 1.04 26.22
CA THR A 170 -3.50 0.79 26.96
C THR A 170 -2.42 0.19 26.05
N ARG A 171 -1.17 0.27 26.53
CA ARG A 171 -0.04 -0.36 25.87
C ARG A 171 -0.16 -1.88 25.87
N GLU A 172 -0.59 -2.45 26.98
CA GLU A 172 -0.75 -3.89 27.15
C GLU A 172 -1.73 -4.47 26.13
N GLU A 173 -2.87 -3.81 25.92
CA GLU A 173 -3.84 -4.19 24.88
C GLU A 173 -3.24 -4.13 23.47
N ALA A 174 -2.44 -3.11 23.18
CA ALA A 174 -1.78 -2.97 21.87
C ALA A 174 -0.71 -4.05 21.66
N GLU A 175 0.06 -4.40 22.68
CA GLU A 175 1.05 -5.48 22.63
C GLU A 175 0.38 -6.86 22.45
N GLU A 176 -0.71 -7.12 23.14
CA GLU A 176 -1.51 -8.33 22.99
C GLU A 176 -2.04 -8.47 21.55
N GLU A 177 -2.56 -7.39 20.99
CA GLU A 177 -3.03 -7.35 19.59
C GLU A 177 -1.91 -7.61 18.59
N ALA A 178 -0.75 -7.01 18.77
CA ALA A 178 0.40 -7.24 17.91
C ALA A 178 0.84 -8.71 17.89
N ILE A 179 0.86 -9.35 19.07
CA ILE A 179 1.18 -10.79 19.21
C ILE A 179 0.10 -11.64 18.56
N ARG A 180 -1.18 -11.30 18.76
CA ARG A 180 -2.30 -12.01 18.15
C ARG A 180 -2.19 -12.01 16.61
N MET A 181 -1.90 -10.86 16.01
CA MET A 181 -1.74 -10.75 14.57
C MET A 181 -0.51 -11.51 14.05
N LEU A 182 0.57 -11.50 14.79
CA LEU A 182 1.74 -12.33 14.46
C LEU A 182 1.38 -13.83 14.43
N ASN A 183 0.59 -14.30 15.38
CA ASN A 183 0.12 -15.69 15.42
C ASN A 183 -0.81 -16.02 14.24
N VAL A 184 -1.70 -15.09 13.85
CA VAL A 184 -2.54 -15.24 12.66
C VAL A 184 -1.68 -15.45 11.40
N TYR A 185 -0.61 -14.69 11.22
CA TYR A 185 0.32 -14.92 10.11
C TYR A 185 1.05 -16.27 10.22
N GLY A 186 1.40 -16.71 11.42
CA GLY A 186 1.97 -18.02 11.66
C GLY A 186 1.02 -19.14 11.21
N GLU A 187 -0.22 -19.12 11.68
CA GLU A 187 -1.26 -20.08 11.32
C GLU A 187 -1.58 -20.07 9.82
N PHE A 188 -1.57 -18.89 9.21
CA PHE A 188 -1.77 -18.75 7.76
C PHE A 188 -0.65 -19.39 6.94
N ALA A 189 0.59 -19.37 7.44
CA ALA A 189 1.77 -19.89 6.75
C ALA A 189 1.91 -21.41 6.84
N GLU A 190 1.24 -22.10 7.77
CA GLU A 190 1.19 -23.56 7.94
C GLU A 190 0.16 -24.23 7.03
#